data_97c0350672077d5233ef1fd823850a04
#
_entry.id   97c0350672077d5233ef1fd823850a04
#
_cell.length_a   1.000
_cell.length_b   1.000
_cell.length_c   1.000
_cell.angle_alpha   90.00
_cell.angle_beta   90.00
_cell.angle_gamma   90.00
#
_symmetry.space_group_name_H-M   'P 1'
#
loop_
_entity.id
_entity.type
_entity.pdbx_description
1 polymer ?
#
loop_
_entity_poly.entity_id
_entity_poly.type
_entity_poly.pdbx_seq_one_letter_code
_entity_poly.pdbx_strand_id
1 'polypeptide(L)'
;LGTFVWDRIHAPGGGEKPHEDWGGLTYSLEAFTAARDDEWRCVPIAKIGCDAFDQIVDRVSGLEGVESIDALTKVPEPNNRVDLYYHDPADRCERLHGGVPGWMWAELAPIVAECDALYVNFIAGWELDLSTLRCLREDFNGPVFCDIHSLLLGADHSGMRVRRALDDWPEWRACFDLVQGNRDEIRVVTGGVDDPQAGVRSLVEAGVEAAFSTLGADGAVWAAAADSRWLDTRDDDGRSGEPAAAWVPLPGETATVVDATGCGDVWGAACFAALLCGRPVPAAVERANRYAGASAGRRGTAGLGASLRELAPAGQGTP
;
A
#
# COMPACT_ATOMS: atom_id res chain seq x y z
N LEU A 1 7.24 -0.60 -5.31
CA LEU A 1 8.32 -1.22 -4.54
C LEU A 1 7.73 -1.85 -3.28
N GLY A 2 8.19 -3.05 -2.89
CA GLY A 2 7.74 -3.75 -1.69
C GLY A 2 8.31 -5.15 -1.61
N THR A 3 7.67 -5.99 -0.79
CA THR A 3 8.11 -7.37 -0.52
C THR A 3 7.00 -8.36 -0.85
N PHE A 4 7.35 -9.44 -1.55
CA PHE A 4 6.49 -10.62 -1.66
C PHE A 4 6.63 -11.47 -0.41
N VAL A 5 5.53 -11.78 0.24
CA VAL A 5 5.50 -12.66 1.40
C VAL A 5 4.65 -13.89 1.12
N TRP A 6 5.04 -15.03 1.69
CA TRP A 6 4.19 -16.21 1.74
C TRP A 6 3.39 -16.16 3.03
N ASP A 7 2.09 -15.88 2.92
CA ASP A 7 1.19 -15.80 4.06
C ASP A 7 0.67 -17.19 4.44
N ARG A 8 0.65 -17.47 5.75
CA ARG A 8 0.03 -18.64 6.37
C ARG A 8 -0.99 -18.14 7.38
N ILE A 9 -2.25 -18.19 6.99
CA ILE A 9 -3.35 -17.63 7.76
C ILE A 9 -3.97 -18.73 8.62
N HIS A 10 -3.81 -18.61 9.93
CA HIS A 10 -4.35 -19.53 10.92
C HIS A 10 -5.71 -19.07 11.41
N ALA A 11 -6.75 -19.88 11.18
CA ALA A 11 -8.11 -19.56 11.63
C ALA A 11 -8.22 -19.60 13.16
N PRO A 12 -9.15 -18.83 13.77
CA PRO A 12 -9.42 -18.90 15.20
C PRO A 12 -9.79 -20.33 15.64
N GLY A 13 -9.21 -20.79 16.77
CA GLY A 13 -9.53 -22.11 17.34
C GLY A 13 -8.68 -23.29 16.88
N GLY A 14 -7.77 -23.14 15.94
CA GLY A 14 -6.62 -24.07 15.74
C GLY A 14 -6.91 -25.48 15.22
N GLY A 15 -8.03 -25.72 14.54
CA GLY A 15 -8.41 -27.07 14.05
C GLY A 15 -8.28 -27.28 12.54
N GLU A 16 -8.18 -26.23 11.75
CA GLU A 16 -8.07 -26.28 10.30
C GLU A 16 -6.62 -26.07 9.85
N LYS A 17 -6.28 -26.62 8.66
CA LYS A 17 -5.00 -26.28 8.03
C LYS A 17 -4.98 -24.78 7.71
N PRO A 18 -3.84 -24.10 7.94
CA PRO A 18 -3.73 -22.71 7.55
C PRO A 18 -3.98 -22.54 6.05
N HIS A 19 -4.64 -21.45 5.69
CA HIS A 19 -4.70 -21.03 4.31
C HIS A 19 -3.35 -20.44 3.93
N GLU A 20 -2.82 -20.83 2.79
CA GLU A 20 -1.51 -20.38 2.31
C GLU A 20 -1.66 -19.74 0.93
N ASP A 21 -1.13 -18.52 0.75
CA ASP A 21 -1.10 -17.83 -0.53
C ASP A 21 0.02 -16.76 -0.54
N TRP A 22 0.31 -16.23 -1.72
CA TRP A 22 1.17 -15.07 -1.88
C TRP A 22 0.45 -13.80 -1.42
N GLY A 23 1.06 -13.09 -0.48
CA GLY A 23 0.59 -11.82 0.06
C GLY A 23 1.50 -10.64 -0.23
N GLY A 24 1.35 -9.59 0.56
CA GLY A 24 2.13 -8.37 0.46
C GLY A 24 2.02 -7.72 -0.91
N LEU A 25 3.15 -7.52 -1.59
CA LEU A 25 3.21 -6.84 -2.89
C LEU A 25 2.29 -7.46 -3.95
N THR A 26 1.92 -8.75 -3.82
CA THR A 26 0.98 -9.39 -4.76
C THR A 26 -0.37 -8.70 -4.76
N TYR A 27 -0.91 -8.35 -3.57
CA TYR A 27 -2.18 -7.60 -3.46
C TYR A 27 -2.10 -6.25 -4.15
N SER A 28 -1.00 -5.51 -3.93
CA SER A 28 -0.78 -4.20 -4.54
C SER A 28 -0.68 -4.28 -6.06
N LEU A 29 0.02 -5.30 -6.60
CA LEU A 29 0.15 -5.49 -8.06
C LEU A 29 -1.18 -5.81 -8.72
N GLU A 30 -1.96 -6.75 -8.15
CA GLU A 30 -3.29 -7.11 -8.65
C GLU A 30 -4.24 -5.89 -8.65
N ALA A 31 -4.18 -5.06 -7.61
CA ALA A 31 -5.01 -3.87 -7.50
C ALA A 31 -4.55 -2.75 -8.44
N PHE A 32 -3.24 -2.47 -8.51
CA PHE A 32 -2.69 -1.42 -9.37
C PHE A 32 -2.98 -1.72 -10.83
N THR A 33 -2.68 -2.94 -11.28
CA THR A 33 -2.92 -3.36 -12.67
C THR A 33 -4.39 -3.38 -13.06
N ALA A 34 -5.30 -3.59 -12.09
CA ALA A 34 -6.74 -3.51 -12.32
C ALA A 34 -7.28 -2.06 -12.32
N ALA A 35 -6.60 -1.14 -11.60
CA ALA A 35 -7.06 0.24 -11.41
C ALA A 35 -6.48 1.23 -12.42
N ARG A 36 -5.31 0.96 -12.99
CA ARG A 36 -4.63 1.83 -13.97
C ARG A 36 -5.40 1.91 -15.28
N ASP A 37 -5.09 2.92 -16.09
CA ASP A 37 -5.40 2.96 -17.53
C ASP A 37 -4.22 2.42 -18.37
N ASP A 38 -4.35 2.49 -19.69
CA ASP A 38 -3.35 1.95 -20.62
C ASP A 38 -2.12 2.86 -20.78
N GLU A 39 -2.14 4.09 -20.24
CA GLU A 39 -1.00 5.01 -20.28
C GLU A 39 0.06 4.63 -19.22
N TRP A 40 -0.38 4.02 -18.11
CA TRP A 40 0.51 3.60 -17.03
C TRP A 40 0.93 2.15 -17.14
N ARG A 41 2.21 1.89 -16.90
CA ARG A 41 2.82 0.55 -16.84
C ARG A 41 3.31 0.28 -15.43
N CYS A 42 3.20 -0.97 -15.02
CA CYS A 42 3.65 -1.40 -13.69
C CYS A 42 4.98 -2.15 -13.80
N VAL A 43 5.98 -1.69 -13.06
CA VAL A 43 7.28 -2.37 -12.88
C VAL A 43 7.39 -2.77 -11.41
N PRO A 44 7.25 -4.06 -11.07
CA PRO A 44 7.40 -4.53 -9.70
C PRO A 44 8.87 -4.50 -9.29
N ILE A 45 9.19 -3.74 -8.24
CA ILE A 45 10.55 -3.62 -7.68
C ILE A 45 10.58 -4.40 -6.38
N ALA A 46 11.28 -5.54 -6.36
CA ALA A 46 11.38 -6.38 -5.17
C ALA A 46 12.66 -7.23 -5.16
N LYS A 47 13.22 -7.43 -3.97
CA LYS A 47 14.16 -8.52 -3.72
C LYS A 47 13.38 -9.77 -3.32
N ILE A 48 13.78 -10.92 -3.82
CA ILE A 48 13.07 -12.18 -3.65
C ILE A 48 14.06 -13.26 -3.24
N GLY A 49 13.72 -14.00 -2.19
CA GLY A 49 14.52 -15.12 -1.72
C GLY A 49 14.70 -16.23 -2.75
N CYS A 50 15.84 -16.90 -2.71
CA CYS A 50 16.22 -17.90 -3.70
C CYS A 50 15.26 -19.09 -3.78
N ASP A 51 14.54 -19.38 -2.71
CA ASP A 51 13.57 -20.47 -2.57
C ASP A 51 12.17 -20.14 -3.14
N ALA A 52 11.93 -18.87 -3.52
CA ALA A 52 10.64 -18.41 -4.02
C ALA A 52 10.72 -17.72 -5.39
N PHE A 53 11.92 -17.40 -5.87
CA PHE A 53 12.13 -16.53 -7.01
C PHE A 53 11.39 -16.99 -8.27
N ASP A 54 11.55 -18.24 -8.65
CA ASP A 54 10.97 -18.75 -9.91
C ASP A 54 9.43 -18.75 -9.85
N GLN A 55 8.83 -19.07 -8.68
CA GLN A 55 7.38 -19.04 -8.49
C GLN A 55 6.80 -17.61 -8.59
N ILE A 56 7.50 -16.63 -8.02
CA ILE A 56 7.06 -15.23 -8.07
C ILE A 56 7.20 -14.69 -9.49
N VAL A 57 8.30 -14.99 -10.17
CA VAL A 57 8.51 -14.61 -11.58
C VAL A 57 7.38 -15.16 -12.46
N ASP A 58 7.07 -16.46 -12.35
CA ASP A 58 5.98 -17.09 -13.10
C ASP A 58 4.64 -16.40 -12.83
N ARG A 59 4.34 -16.10 -11.57
CA ARG A 59 3.10 -15.44 -11.18
C ARG A 59 3.01 -14.00 -11.73
N VAL A 60 4.04 -13.21 -11.54
CA VAL A 60 4.07 -11.79 -11.92
C VAL A 60 4.09 -11.60 -13.42
N SER A 61 4.81 -12.46 -14.16
CA SER A 61 4.83 -12.44 -15.64
C SER A 61 3.46 -12.72 -16.26
N GLY A 62 2.55 -13.37 -15.52
CA GLY A 62 1.19 -13.62 -15.96
C GLY A 62 0.20 -12.47 -15.69
N LEU A 63 0.63 -11.41 -14.99
CA LEU A 63 -0.23 -10.28 -14.68
C LEU A 63 -0.31 -9.29 -15.86
N GLU A 64 -1.51 -9.07 -16.35
CA GLU A 64 -1.77 -8.06 -17.38
C GLU A 64 -1.43 -6.66 -16.85
N GLY A 65 -0.61 -5.91 -17.60
CA GLY A 65 -0.19 -4.57 -17.23
C GLY A 65 1.10 -4.46 -16.42
N VAL A 66 1.77 -5.57 -16.16
CA VAL A 66 3.18 -5.58 -15.76
C VAL A 66 4.03 -5.45 -17.02
N GLU A 67 4.88 -4.41 -17.06
CA GLU A 67 5.72 -4.10 -18.24
C GLU A 67 6.97 -4.97 -18.29
N SER A 68 7.64 -5.11 -17.15
CA SER A 68 8.89 -5.85 -17.02
C SER A 68 9.02 -6.46 -15.64
N ILE A 69 9.73 -7.56 -15.56
CA ILE A 69 10.15 -8.22 -14.31
C ILE A 69 11.65 -8.01 -14.03
N ASP A 70 12.35 -7.18 -14.80
CA ASP A 70 13.81 -7.00 -14.70
C ASP A 70 14.23 -6.36 -13.38
N ALA A 71 13.31 -5.70 -12.67
CA ALA A 71 13.52 -5.15 -11.34
C ALA A 71 13.22 -6.15 -10.20
N LEU A 72 12.93 -7.41 -10.51
CA LEU A 72 12.87 -8.50 -9.54
C LEU A 72 14.27 -9.07 -9.33
N THR A 73 14.84 -8.90 -8.15
CA THR A 73 16.22 -9.30 -7.85
C THR A 73 16.24 -10.54 -6.95
N LYS A 74 16.87 -11.63 -7.43
CA LYS A 74 17.08 -12.84 -6.64
C LYS A 74 18.18 -12.63 -5.62
N VAL A 75 17.89 -12.96 -4.34
CA VAL A 75 18.85 -12.92 -3.24
C VAL A 75 19.08 -14.31 -2.65
N PRO A 76 20.27 -14.58 -2.03
CA PRO A 76 20.58 -15.91 -1.50
C PRO A 76 19.78 -16.27 -0.24
N GLU A 77 19.26 -15.29 0.48
CA GLU A 77 18.45 -15.48 1.69
C GLU A 77 17.12 -16.18 1.37
N PRO A 78 16.51 -16.87 2.35
CA PRO A 78 15.16 -17.40 2.19
C PRO A 78 14.13 -16.27 2.10
N ASN A 79 13.08 -16.47 1.30
CA ASN A 79 12.03 -15.49 1.13
C ASN A 79 11.26 -15.22 2.43
N ASN A 80 10.73 -14.01 2.55
CA ASN A 80 9.93 -13.60 3.68
C ASN A 80 8.60 -14.40 3.73
N ARG A 81 8.22 -14.86 4.90
CA ARG A 81 7.00 -15.60 5.22
C ARG A 81 6.36 -15.03 6.45
N VAL A 82 5.04 -14.94 6.45
CA VAL A 82 4.29 -14.41 7.59
C VAL A 82 3.27 -15.45 8.06
N ASP A 83 3.35 -15.83 9.33
CA ASP A 83 2.29 -16.55 10.01
C ASP A 83 1.34 -15.54 10.65
N LEU A 84 0.08 -15.52 10.22
CA LEU A 84 -0.98 -14.66 10.72
C LEU A 84 -1.88 -15.47 11.65
N TYR A 85 -1.95 -15.10 12.92
CA TYR A 85 -2.79 -15.76 13.93
C TYR A 85 -3.94 -14.82 14.30
N TYR A 86 -5.15 -15.18 13.93
CA TYR A 86 -6.36 -14.44 14.30
C TYR A 86 -6.89 -14.98 15.63
N HIS A 87 -6.98 -14.12 16.64
CA HIS A 87 -7.67 -14.40 17.90
C HIS A 87 -9.15 -14.07 17.80
N ASP A 88 -9.47 -12.95 17.13
CA ASP A 88 -10.77 -12.56 16.63
C ASP A 88 -10.61 -11.78 15.31
N PRO A 89 -11.69 -11.38 14.62
CA PRO A 89 -11.56 -10.67 13.33
C PRO A 89 -10.80 -9.34 13.38
N ALA A 90 -10.66 -8.73 14.56
CA ALA A 90 -10.01 -7.45 14.76
C ALA A 90 -8.63 -7.56 15.44
N ASP A 91 -8.32 -8.71 16.07
CA ASP A 91 -7.07 -8.94 16.81
C ASP A 91 -6.26 -10.05 16.15
N ARG A 92 -5.14 -9.67 15.56
CA ARG A 92 -4.20 -10.59 14.92
C ARG A 92 -2.78 -10.39 15.45
N CYS A 93 -2.05 -11.48 15.56
CA CYS A 93 -0.61 -11.49 15.78
C CYS A 93 0.09 -11.97 14.53
N GLU A 94 1.25 -11.43 14.27
CA GLU A 94 2.05 -11.76 13.08
C GLU A 94 3.42 -12.25 13.52
N ARG A 95 3.89 -13.32 12.88
CA ARG A 95 5.26 -13.77 13.00
C ARG A 95 5.92 -13.73 11.63
N LEU A 96 6.99 -12.95 11.50
CA LEU A 96 7.75 -12.84 10.27
C LEU A 96 8.97 -13.76 10.32
N HIS A 97 9.20 -14.47 9.23
CA HIS A 97 10.35 -15.31 8.98
C HIS A 97 10.98 -14.92 7.64
N GLY A 98 12.20 -15.39 7.39
CA GLY A 98 12.93 -15.12 6.16
C GLY A 98 14.11 -14.18 6.41
N GLY A 99 14.64 -13.59 5.38
CA GLY A 99 15.86 -12.79 5.50
C GLY A 99 16.12 -11.89 4.29
N VAL A 100 15.12 -11.66 3.45
CA VAL A 100 15.25 -10.79 2.29
C VAL A 100 15.68 -9.40 2.75
N PRO A 101 16.86 -8.89 2.31
CA PRO A 101 17.37 -7.60 2.74
C PRO A 101 16.64 -6.43 2.05
N GLY A 102 16.64 -5.26 2.69
CA GLY A 102 16.21 -4.01 2.08
C GLY A 102 17.12 -3.59 0.92
N TRP A 103 16.68 -2.57 0.20
CA TRP A 103 17.44 -1.98 -0.90
C TRP A 103 18.48 -0.99 -0.38
N MET A 104 19.68 -1.04 -0.96
CA MET A 104 20.64 0.05 -0.87
C MET A 104 20.46 1.00 -2.05
N TRP A 105 20.74 2.28 -1.85
CA TRP A 105 20.56 3.27 -2.93
C TRP A 105 21.27 2.91 -4.22
N ALA A 106 22.52 2.43 -4.15
CA ALA A 106 23.29 2.06 -5.33
C ALA A 106 22.65 0.95 -6.17
N GLU A 107 21.84 0.07 -5.56
CA GLU A 107 21.09 -0.98 -6.25
C GLU A 107 19.79 -0.45 -6.84
N LEU A 108 19.12 0.46 -6.12
CA LEU A 108 17.79 0.97 -6.45
C LEU A 108 17.83 2.10 -7.49
N ALA A 109 18.84 2.98 -7.43
CA ALA A 109 18.95 4.16 -8.29
C ALA A 109 18.77 3.90 -9.80
N PRO A 110 19.44 2.89 -10.41
CA PRO A 110 19.26 2.64 -11.84
C PRO A 110 17.84 2.17 -12.19
N ILE A 111 17.11 1.55 -11.26
CA ILE A 111 15.74 1.07 -11.47
C ILE A 111 14.76 2.24 -11.42
N VAL A 112 14.86 3.09 -10.40
CA VAL A 112 13.93 4.21 -10.23
C VAL A 112 14.16 5.34 -11.23
N ALA A 113 15.34 5.41 -11.83
CA ALA A 113 15.63 6.37 -12.91
C ALA A 113 14.75 6.16 -14.16
N GLU A 114 14.20 4.96 -14.33
CA GLU A 114 13.29 4.60 -15.43
C GLU A 114 11.79 4.71 -15.01
N CYS A 115 11.50 5.23 -13.80
CA CYS A 115 10.15 5.33 -13.28
C CYS A 115 9.66 6.78 -13.28
N ASP A 116 8.35 6.98 -13.55
CA ASP A 116 7.69 8.28 -13.48
C ASP A 116 7.00 8.52 -12.13
N ALA A 117 6.66 7.44 -11.42
CA ALA A 117 6.00 7.47 -10.11
C ALA A 117 6.40 6.25 -9.28
N LEU A 118 6.39 6.36 -7.97
CA LEU A 118 6.79 5.28 -7.08
C LEU A 118 5.76 5.03 -5.98
N TYR A 119 5.27 3.80 -5.92
CA TYR A 119 4.49 3.28 -4.78
C TYR A 119 5.43 2.46 -3.88
N VAL A 120 5.63 2.90 -2.65
CA VAL A 120 6.43 2.22 -1.62
C VAL A 120 5.51 1.59 -0.60
N ASN A 121 5.47 0.26 -0.58
CA ASN A 121 4.70 -0.49 0.39
C ASN A 121 5.65 -1.18 1.38
N PHE A 122 5.64 -0.72 2.63
CA PHE A 122 6.43 -1.31 3.70
C PHE A 122 5.73 -2.55 4.26
N ILE A 123 6.00 -3.70 3.69
CA ILE A 123 5.43 -5.00 4.07
C ILE A 123 6.33 -5.72 5.08
N ALA A 124 7.64 -5.77 4.83
CA ALA A 124 8.60 -6.25 5.81
C ALA A 124 8.96 -5.17 6.85
N GLY A 125 8.92 -3.90 6.44
CA GLY A 125 9.22 -2.73 7.28
C GLY A 125 10.67 -2.28 7.20
N TRP A 126 11.46 -2.86 6.31
CA TRP A 126 12.85 -2.48 6.03
C TRP A 126 13.19 -2.56 4.54
N GLU A 127 12.18 -2.42 3.68
CA GLU A 127 12.36 -2.34 2.23
C GLU A 127 13.36 -1.26 1.85
N LEU A 128 13.25 -0.11 2.53
CA LEU A 128 14.18 1.02 2.46
C LEU A 128 14.56 1.45 3.88
N ASP A 129 15.80 1.81 4.09
CA ASP A 129 16.19 2.59 5.26
C ASP A 129 16.08 4.10 4.98
N LEU A 130 16.16 4.92 6.02
CA LEU A 130 16.04 6.37 5.90
C LEU A 130 17.15 6.98 5.03
N SER A 131 18.34 6.40 5.02
CA SER A 131 19.46 6.89 4.20
C SER A 131 19.20 6.67 2.72
N THR A 132 18.73 5.49 2.34
CA THR A 132 18.33 5.16 0.96
C THR A 132 17.14 6.02 0.52
N LEU A 133 16.18 6.25 1.42
CA LEU A 133 15.00 7.05 1.11
C LEU A 133 15.34 8.54 0.90
N ARG A 134 16.30 9.08 1.66
CA ARG A 134 16.81 10.45 1.43
C ARG A 134 17.47 10.59 0.07
N CYS A 135 18.34 9.63 -0.31
CA CYS A 135 18.93 9.64 -1.65
C CYS A 135 17.87 9.50 -2.75
N LEU A 136 16.85 8.66 -2.54
CA LEU A 136 15.71 8.57 -3.43
C LEU A 136 15.05 9.95 -3.61
N ARG A 137 14.76 10.66 -2.51
CA ARG A 137 14.10 11.98 -2.59
C ARG A 137 14.94 13.04 -3.27
N GLU A 138 16.27 12.97 -3.12
CA GLU A 138 17.21 13.89 -3.78
C GLU A 138 17.25 13.71 -5.30
N ASP A 139 17.19 12.47 -5.78
CA ASP A 139 17.43 12.13 -7.18
C ASP A 139 16.12 11.85 -7.98
N PHE A 140 15.01 11.53 -7.29
CA PHE A 140 13.73 11.20 -7.92
C PHE A 140 12.73 12.34 -7.79
N ASN A 141 12.22 12.83 -8.93
CA ASN A 141 11.29 13.97 -8.98
C ASN A 141 9.82 13.56 -9.15
N GLY A 142 9.55 12.28 -9.41
CA GLY A 142 8.18 11.78 -9.51
C GLY A 142 7.48 11.69 -8.14
N PRO A 143 6.16 11.52 -8.13
CA PRO A 143 5.42 11.34 -6.89
C PRO A 143 5.78 10.03 -6.20
N VAL A 144 5.97 10.10 -4.88
CA VAL A 144 6.23 8.94 -4.02
C VAL A 144 5.04 8.76 -3.07
N PHE A 145 4.29 7.69 -3.28
CA PHE A 145 3.22 7.26 -2.38
C PHE A 145 3.75 6.19 -1.43
N CYS A 146 3.55 6.40 -0.13
CA CYS A 146 3.98 5.48 0.93
C CYS A 146 2.79 4.83 1.65
N ASP A 147 2.75 3.50 1.70
CA ASP A 147 1.99 2.75 2.71
C ASP A 147 2.93 2.44 3.88
N ILE A 148 2.64 3.06 5.04
CA ILE A 148 3.54 3.02 6.20
C ILE A 148 3.43 1.76 7.04
N HIS A 149 2.45 0.93 6.80
CA HIS A 149 2.05 -0.25 7.56
C HIS A 149 3.17 -0.87 8.43
N SER A 150 4.02 -1.71 7.85
CA SER A 150 5.05 -2.42 8.60
C SER A 150 6.30 -1.58 8.93
N LEU A 151 6.39 -0.35 8.42
CA LEU A 151 7.41 0.59 8.86
C LEU A 151 7.33 0.85 10.38
N LEU A 152 6.10 0.76 10.94
CA LEU A 152 5.82 0.91 12.37
C LEU A 152 5.89 -0.42 13.14
N LEU A 153 6.41 -1.48 12.51
CA LEU A 153 6.56 -2.79 13.14
C LEU A 153 8.04 -3.19 13.22
N GLY A 154 8.47 -3.57 14.40
CA GLY A 154 9.70 -4.31 14.62
C GLY A 154 9.43 -5.82 14.68
N ALA A 155 10.46 -6.61 14.94
CA ALA A 155 10.33 -8.01 15.30
C ALA A 155 11.13 -8.30 16.57
N ASP A 156 10.56 -9.09 17.47
CA ASP A 156 11.30 -9.59 18.62
C ASP A 156 12.22 -10.76 18.21
N HIS A 157 12.97 -11.31 19.17
CA HIS A 157 13.91 -12.41 18.95
C HIS A 157 13.23 -13.72 18.46
N SER A 158 11.91 -13.82 18.58
CA SER A 158 11.12 -14.98 18.08
C SER A 158 10.53 -14.72 16.70
N GLY A 159 10.74 -13.52 16.13
CA GLY A 159 10.12 -13.06 14.88
C GLY A 159 8.71 -12.52 15.03
N MET A 160 8.16 -12.44 16.26
CA MET A 160 6.86 -11.82 16.49
C MET A 160 6.93 -10.33 16.22
N ARG A 161 5.97 -9.82 15.45
CA ARG A 161 5.88 -8.41 15.12
C ARG A 161 5.44 -7.61 16.34
N VAL A 162 6.17 -6.55 16.63
CA VAL A 162 5.89 -5.64 17.75
C VAL A 162 5.83 -4.20 17.23
N ARG A 163 4.87 -3.44 17.72
CA ARG A 163 4.79 -2.01 17.36
C ARG A 163 6.04 -1.28 17.84
N ARG A 164 6.58 -0.40 17.00
CA ARG A 164 7.68 0.49 17.32
C ARG A 164 7.32 1.93 16.96
N ALA A 165 7.80 2.88 17.74
CA ALA A 165 7.81 4.28 17.34
C ALA A 165 8.92 4.51 16.30
N LEU A 166 8.74 5.52 15.46
CA LEU A 166 9.76 6.08 14.60
C LEU A 166 10.09 7.47 15.13
N ASP A 167 11.19 7.58 15.88
CA ASP A 167 11.60 8.85 16.49
C ASP A 167 11.92 9.92 15.42
N ASP A 168 12.41 9.49 14.27
CA ASP A 168 12.78 10.30 13.08
C ASP A 168 11.63 10.41 12.05
N TRP A 169 10.38 10.15 12.45
CA TRP A 169 9.24 10.24 11.55
C TRP A 169 9.19 11.53 10.71
N PRO A 170 9.51 12.74 11.25
CA PRO A 170 9.57 13.95 10.43
C PRO A 170 10.50 13.86 9.23
N GLU A 171 11.61 13.12 9.34
CA GLU A 171 12.59 12.92 8.27
C GLU A 171 12.10 11.89 7.25
N TRP A 172 11.49 10.79 7.72
CA TRP A 172 10.82 9.83 6.86
C TRP A 172 9.72 10.47 6.04
N ARG A 173 8.83 11.20 6.71
CA ARG A 173 7.69 11.88 6.09
C ARG A 173 8.12 12.83 4.99
N ALA A 174 9.21 13.59 5.18
CA ALA A 174 9.72 14.55 4.20
C ALA A 174 10.14 13.91 2.86
N CYS A 175 10.27 12.58 2.83
CA CYS A 175 10.62 11.85 1.61
C CYS A 175 9.39 11.40 0.80
N PHE A 176 8.16 11.58 1.31
CA PHE A 176 6.93 11.12 0.67
C PHE A 176 6.03 12.29 0.28
N ASP A 177 5.41 12.20 -0.89
CA ASP A 177 4.38 13.14 -1.33
C ASP A 177 3.00 12.73 -0.81
N LEU A 178 2.72 11.42 -0.78
CA LEU A 178 1.47 10.86 -0.30
C LEU A 178 1.72 9.80 0.76
N VAL A 179 0.92 9.82 1.82
CA VAL A 179 1.05 8.86 2.95
C VAL A 179 -0.27 8.19 3.23
N GLN A 180 -0.25 6.86 3.32
CA GLN A 180 -1.37 6.04 3.75
C GLN A 180 -1.00 5.24 5.00
N GLY A 181 -1.96 5.06 5.88
CA GLY A 181 -1.94 4.12 6.98
C GLY A 181 -3.35 3.82 7.47
N ASN A 182 -3.51 2.83 8.32
CA ASN A 182 -4.77 2.64 9.03
C ASN A 182 -4.92 3.64 10.20
N ARG A 183 -6.08 3.64 10.86
CA ARG A 183 -6.37 4.55 12.00
C ARG A 183 -5.28 4.52 13.06
N ASP A 184 -4.82 3.34 13.45
CA ASP A 184 -3.83 3.18 14.51
C ASP A 184 -2.43 3.65 14.08
N GLU A 185 -2.07 3.38 12.82
CA GLU A 185 -0.80 3.82 12.24
C GLU A 185 -0.73 5.34 12.13
N ILE A 186 -1.79 5.96 11.60
CA ILE A 186 -1.89 7.43 11.56
C ILE A 186 -1.81 8.02 12.97
N ARG A 187 -2.52 7.43 13.95
CA ARG A 187 -2.44 7.85 15.34
C ARG A 187 -1.02 7.80 15.90
N VAL A 188 -0.26 6.75 15.59
CA VAL A 188 1.14 6.62 16.03
C VAL A 188 2.02 7.71 15.44
N VAL A 189 1.99 7.92 14.13
CA VAL A 189 2.87 8.90 13.45
C VAL A 189 2.47 10.35 13.70
N THR A 190 1.25 10.60 14.19
CA THR A 190 0.78 11.94 14.58
C THR A 190 0.92 12.23 16.08
N GLY A 191 1.61 11.36 16.83
CA GLY A 191 1.85 11.56 18.26
C GLY A 191 0.60 11.37 19.14
N GLY A 192 -0.37 10.58 18.69
CA GLY A 192 -1.55 10.21 19.48
C GLY A 192 -2.84 10.96 19.14
N VAL A 193 -2.96 11.55 17.95
CA VAL A 193 -4.22 12.15 17.49
C VAL A 193 -5.26 11.06 17.25
N ASP A 194 -6.31 11.03 18.05
CA ASP A 194 -7.33 9.98 18.04
C ASP A 194 -8.37 10.15 16.91
N ASP A 195 -8.70 11.39 16.54
CA ASP A 195 -9.58 11.65 15.40
C ASP A 195 -8.84 11.44 14.07
N PRO A 196 -9.24 10.45 13.26
CA PRO A 196 -8.53 10.14 12.00
C PRO A 196 -8.51 11.31 11.02
N GLN A 197 -9.55 12.16 10.99
CA GLN A 197 -9.60 13.31 10.10
C GLN A 197 -8.61 14.40 10.55
N ALA A 198 -8.52 14.66 11.84
CA ALA A 198 -7.49 15.53 12.41
C ALA A 198 -6.08 14.96 12.18
N GLY A 199 -5.93 13.65 12.29
CA GLY A 199 -4.65 12.97 12.03
C GLY A 199 -4.14 13.19 10.61
N VAL A 200 -4.97 12.92 9.59
CA VAL A 200 -4.54 13.15 8.19
C VAL A 200 -4.31 14.63 7.88
N ARG A 201 -5.10 15.56 8.48
CA ARG A 201 -4.86 17.00 8.35
C ARG A 201 -3.48 17.39 8.91
N SER A 202 -3.11 16.88 10.08
CA SER A 202 -1.82 17.20 10.70
C SER A 202 -0.63 16.73 9.87
N LEU A 203 -0.76 15.62 9.12
CA LEU A 203 0.27 15.17 8.17
C LEU A 203 0.41 16.14 7.00
N VAL A 204 -0.70 16.63 6.46
CA VAL A 204 -0.69 17.63 5.36
C VAL A 204 -0.12 18.96 5.84
N GLU A 205 -0.53 19.46 7.01
CA GLU A 205 0.03 20.67 7.64
C GLU A 205 1.54 20.52 7.89
N ALA A 206 2.00 19.31 8.07
CA ALA A 206 3.42 19.00 8.24
C ALA A 206 4.18 18.80 6.92
N GLY A 207 3.54 18.99 5.75
CA GLY A 207 4.18 19.07 4.45
C GLY A 207 3.94 17.91 3.48
N VAL A 208 3.08 16.94 3.82
CA VAL A 208 2.64 15.89 2.88
C VAL A 208 1.59 16.47 1.93
N GLU A 209 1.66 16.20 0.62
CA GLU A 209 0.67 16.73 -0.35
C GLU A 209 -0.75 16.16 -0.11
N ALA A 210 -0.83 14.84 0.21
CA ALA A 210 -2.08 14.23 0.63
C ALA A 210 -1.83 13.06 1.61
N ALA A 211 -2.74 12.89 2.56
CA ALA A 211 -2.69 11.82 3.55
C ALA A 211 -4.02 11.09 3.63
N PHE A 212 -3.94 9.79 3.90
CA PHE A 212 -5.08 8.88 3.91
C PHE A 212 -5.07 7.99 5.15
N SER A 213 -6.25 7.80 5.76
CA SER A 213 -6.42 6.82 6.82
C SER A 213 -7.56 5.87 6.49
N THR A 214 -7.25 4.58 6.38
CA THR A 214 -8.27 3.54 6.22
C THR A 214 -8.91 3.21 7.57
N LEU A 215 -10.24 3.01 7.57
CA LEU A 215 -11.06 2.83 8.77
C LEU A 215 -11.78 1.47 8.77
N GLY A 216 -11.28 0.50 8.01
CA GLY A 216 -11.91 -0.80 7.84
C GLY A 216 -13.32 -0.67 7.23
N ALA A 217 -14.32 -1.22 7.90
CA ALA A 217 -15.71 -1.17 7.44
C ALA A 217 -16.31 0.26 7.37
N ASP A 218 -15.71 1.23 8.05
CA ASP A 218 -16.16 2.62 8.05
C ASP A 218 -15.66 3.41 6.81
N GLY A 219 -14.85 2.79 5.94
CA GLY A 219 -14.32 3.44 4.73
C GLY A 219 -12.95 4.09 4.97
N ALA A 220 -12.78 5.35 4.56
CA ALA A 220 -11.53 6.08 4.70
C ALA A 220 -11.74 7.57 4.92
N VAL A 221 -10.78 8.22 5.56
CA VAL A 221 -10.64 9.68 5.58
C VAL A 221 -9.40 10.09 4.80
N TRP A 222 -9.45 11.29 4.22
CA TRP A 222 -8.32 11.89 3.52
C TRP A 222 -8.18 13.36 3.86
N ALA A 223 -6.98 13.89 3.66
CA ALA A 223 -6.70 15.31 3.58
C ALA A 223 -5.72 15.58 2.45
N ALA A 224 -5.80 16.76 1.84
CA ALA A 224 -4.85 17.21 0.82
C ALA A 224 -4.58 18.71 0.98
N ALA A 225 -3.36 19.15 0.63
CA ALA A 225 -3.00 20.54 0.61
C ALA A 225 -3.92 21.32 -0.34
N ALA A 226 -4.23 22.57 -0.03
CA ALA A 226 -5.17 23.37 -0.82
C ALA A 226 -4.71 23.58 -2.28
N ASP A 227 -3.41 23.60 -2.50
CA ASP A 227 -2.74 23.73 -3.81
C ASP A 227 -2.30 22.37 -4.40
N SER A 228 -2.72 21.25 -3.81
CA SER A 228 -2.34 19.93 -4.27
C SER A 228 -2.84 19.67 -5.69
N ARG A 229 -1.94 19.17 -6.54
CA ARG A 229 -2.26 18.70 -7.91
C ARG A 229 -3.28 17.57 -7.97
N TRP A 230 -3.54 16.91 -6.84
CA TRP A 230 -4.46 15.79 -6.72
C TRP A 230 -5.91 16.22 -6.42
N LEU A 231 -6.18 17.53 -6.27
CA LEU A 231 -7.53 18.07 -6.13
C LEU A 231 -8.06 18.54 -7.49
N ASP A 232 -9.39 18.51 -7.67
CA ASP A 232 -10.01 19.07 -8.88
C ASP A 232 -9.86 20.59 -8.87
N THR A 233 -9.16 21.14 -9.86
CA THR A 233 -8.94 22.59 -10.00
C THR A 233 -10.20 23.33 -10.44
N ARG A 234 -11.27 22.60 -10.85
CA ARG A 234 -12.53 23.20 -11.30
C ARG A 234 -13.41 23.69 -10.16
N ASP A 235 -13.14 23.26 -8.92
CA ASP A 235 -13.86 23.66 -7.71
C ASP A 235 -13.16 24.80 -6.97
N ASP A 236 -12.55 25.76 -7.69
CA ASP A 236 -11.83 26.89 -7.10
C ASP A 236 -12.81 27.99 -6.61
N ASP A 237 -13.74 27.62 -5.73
CA ASP A 237 -14.61 28.55 -4.99
C ASP A 237 -13.89 29.18 -3.77
N GLY A 238 -12.66 29.73 -3.99
CA GLY A 238 -11.97 30.52 -2.98
C GLY A 238 -11.49 29.70 -1.78
N ARG A 239 -10.78 28.59 -2.02
CA ARG A 239 -10.18 27.79 -0.96
C ARG A 239 -9.24 28.64 -0.13
N SER A 240 -9.60 28.77 1.14
CA SER A 240 -8.88 29.54 2.17
C SER A 240 -7.60 28.81 2.52
N GLY A 241 -6.58 28.65 1.85
CA GLY A 241 -5.26 28.10 2.23
C GLY A 241 -5.22 26.90 3.20
N GLU A 242 -6.35 26.48 3.71
CA GLU A 242 -6.50 25.32 4.62
C GLU A 242 -6.58 24.01 3.83
N PRO A 243 -6.02 22.89 4.38
CA PRO A 243 -6.13 21.57 3.76
C PRO A 243 -7.60 21.15 3.57
N ALA A 244 -7.93 20.68 2.36
CA ALA A 244 -9.20 20.00 2.12
C ALA A 244 -9.18 18.63 2.82
N ALA A 245 -10.28 18.23 3.45
CA ALA A 245 -10.39 16.91 4.06
C ALA A 245 -11.83 16.42 4.09
N ALA A 246 -12.03 15.12 3.90
CA ALA A 246 -13.32 14.49 3.99
C ALA A 246 -13.23 13.02 4.43
N TRP A 247 -14.36 12.52 4.97
CA TRP A 247 -14.61 11.10 5.16
C TRP A 247 -15.39 10.56 3.95
N VAL A 248 -14.99 9.37 3.49
CA VAL A 248 -15.64 8.66 2.40
C VAL A 248 -16.04 7.27 2.90
N PRO A 249 -17.34 7.00 3.06
CA PRO A 249 -17.83 5.69 3.51
C PRO A 249 -17.57 4.60 2.46
N LEU A 250 -17.59 3.34 2.88
CA LEU A 250 -17.67 2.23 1.94
C LEU A 250 -18.99 2.32 1.15
N PRO A 251 -18.95 2.14 -0.18
CA PRO A 251 -20.17 2.19 -0.98
C PRO A 251 -21.00 0.90 -0.82
N GLY A 252 -22.31 1.07 -0.58
CA GLY A 252 -23.30 -0.02 -0.62
C GLY A 252 -23.36 -0.87 0.65
N GLU A 253 -24.11 -1.98 0.57
CA GLU A 253 -24.08 -3.00 1.63
C GLU A 253 -22.70 -3.67 1.63
N THR A 254 -22.01 -3.62 2.76
CA THR A 254 -20.71 -4.28 2.93
C THR A 254 -20.88 -5.77 2.68
N ALA A 255 -20.17 -6.28 1.68
CA ALA A 255 -20.06 -7.72 1.49
C ALA A 255 -19.61 -8.37 2.82
N THR A 256 -20.08 -9.57 3.08
CA THR A 256 -19.61 -10.32 4.26
C THR A 256 -18.10 -10.41 4.18
N VAL A 257 -17.42 -9.89 5.20
CA VAL A 257 -15.96 -9.96 5.27
C VAL A 257 -15.57 -11.43 5.42
N VAL A 258 -14.83 -11.94 4.45
CA VAL A 258 -14.27 -13.30 4.42
C VAL A 258 -12.83 -13.28 4.93
N ASP A 259 -12.03 -12.31 4.46
CA ASP A 259 -10.63 -12.13 4.84
C ASP A 259 -10.23 -10.65 4.62
N ALA A 260 -9.72 -10.01 5.65
CA ALA A 260 -9.26 -8.63 5.57
C ALA A 260 -7.77 -8.50 5.20
N THR A 261 -7.06 -9.62 5.02
CA THR A 261 -5.63 -9.62 4.66
C THR A 261 -5.44 -8.93 3.32
N GLY A 262 -4.47 -8.03 3.25
CA GLY A 262 -4.12 -7.30 2.03
C GLY A 262 -5.11 -6.20 1.61
N CYS A 263 -6.21 -5.96 2.35
CA CYS A 263 -7.15 -4.88 1.99
C CYS A 263 -6.50 -3.50 1.98
N GLY A 264 -5.54 -3.22 2.89
CA GLY A 264 -4.75 -1.99 2.90
C GLY A 264 -3.88 -1.85 1.65
N ASP A 265 -3.18 -2.94 1.28
CA ASP A 265 -2.35 -3.02 0.07
C ASP A 265 -3.17 -2.76 -1.20
N VAL A 266 -4.36 -3.38 -1.29
CA VAL A 266 -5.31 -3.17 -2.39
C VAL A 266 -5.79 -1.72 -2.42
N TRP A 267 -6.12 -1.17 -1.25
CA TRP A 267 -6.61 0.20 -1.13
C TRP A 267 -5.59 1.21 -1.64
N GLY A 268 -4.36 1.15 -1.13
CA GLY A 268 -3.30 2.09 -1.47
C GLY A 268 -2.91 2.03 -2.93
N ALA A 269 -2.70 0.83 -3.46
CA ALA A 269 -2.36 0.63 -4.86
C ALA A 269 -3.47 1.12 -5.80
N ALA A 270 -4.75 0.85 -5.49
CA ALA A 270 -5.88 1.32 -6.29
C ALA A 270 -6.08 2.84 -6.20
N CYS A 271 -5.86 3.43 -5.02
CA CYS A 271 -5.90 4.89 -4.81
C CYS A 271 -4.82 5.56 -5.66
N PHE A 272 -3.57 5.12 -5.54
CA PHE A 272 -2.47 5.71 -6.28
C PHE A 272 -2.64 5.57 -7.80
N ALA A 273 -3.01 4.38 -8.29
CA ALA A 273 -3.32 4.18 -9.71
C ALA A 273 -4.40 5.15 -10.20
N ALA A 274 -5.47 5.36 -9.42
CA ALA A 274 -6.53 6.28 -9.78
C ALA A 274 -6.06 7.74 -9.83
N LEU A 275 -5.20 8.15 -8.90
CA LEU A 275 -4.58 9.49 -8.88
C LEU A 275 -3.69 9.69 -10.11
N LEU A 276 -2.85 8.73 -10.44
CA LEU A 276 -1.98 8.76 -11.62
C LEU A 276 -2.78 8.86 -12.93
N CYS A 277 -3.98 8.22 -12.98
CA CYS A 277 -4.92 8.35 -14.10
C CYS A 277 -5.73 9.68 -14.08
N GLY A 278 -5.28 10.70 -13.33
CA GLY A 278 -5.88 12.03 -13.29
C GLY A 278 -7.20 12.13 -12.53
N ARG A 279 -7.55 11.13 -11.69
CA ARG A 279 -8.74 11.23 -10.84
C ARG A 279 -8.43 12.09 -9.62
N PRO A 280 -9.32 13.02 -9.23
CA PRO A 280 -9.14 13.79 -8.02
C PRO A 280 -9.23 12.89 -6.77
N VAL A 281 -8.63 13.33 -5.66
CA VAL A 281 -8.56 12.57 -4.39
C VAL A 281 -9.91 11.96 -3.97
N PRO A 282 -11.05 12.67 -3.96
CA PRO A 282 -12.32 12.06 -3.56
C PRO A 282 -12.68 10.82 -4.42
N ALA A 283 -12.54 10.93 -5.74
CA ALA A 283 -12.86 9.84 -6.67
C ALA A 283 -11.85 8.67 -6.57
N ALA A 284 -10.58 8.97 -6.31
CA ALA A 284 -9.56 7.96 -6.07
C ALA A 284 -9.84 7.16 -4.79
N VAL A 285 -10.23 7.84 -3.70
CA VAL A 285 -10.60 7.21 -2.42
C VAL A 285 -11.88 6.36 -2.57
N GLU A 286 -12.90 6.83 -3.28
CA GLU A 286 -14.10 6.04 -3.56
C GLU A 286 -13.76 4.74 -4.33
N ARG A 287 -12.87 4.83 -5.31
CA ARG A 287 -12.42 3.66 -6.07
C ARG A 287 -11.65 2.69 -5.18
N ALA A 288 -10.72 3.21 -4.37
CA ALA A 288 -9.95 2.42 -3.43
C ALA A 288 -10.83 1.70 -2.41
N ASN A 289 -11.84 2.37 -1.85
CA ASN A 289 -12.83 1.78 -0.95
C ASN A 289 -13.58 0.62 -1.61
N ARG A 290 -14.02 0.78 -2.86
CA ARG A 290 -14.70 -0.30 -3.61
C ARG A 290 -13.80 -1.50 -3.83
N TYR A 291 -12.54 -1.28 -4.19
CA TYR A 291 -11.60 -2.36 -4.46
C TYR A 291 -11.23 -3.12 -3.18
N ALA A 292 -10.92 -2.39 -2.10
CA ALA A 292 -10.66 -3.00 -0.81
C ALA A 292 -11.86 -3.77 -0.26
N GLY A 293 -13.08 -3.23 -0.40
CA GLY A 293 -14.32 -3.92 -0.03
C GLY A 293 -14.54 -5.21 -0.80
N ALA A 294 -14.26 -5.23 -2.10
CA ALA A 294 -14.35 -6.44 -2.92
C ALA A 294 -13.26 -7.47 -2.54
N SER A 295 -12.04 -7.01 -2.22
CA SER A 295 -10.97 -7.87 -1.72
C SER A 295 -11.36 -8.54 -0.40
N ALA A 296 -11.94 -7.79 0.54
CA ALA A 296 -12.40 -8.32 1.83
C ALA A 296 -13.43 -9.44 1.72
N GLY A 297 -14.22 -9.48 0.64
CA GLY A 297 -15.18 -10.55 0.33
C GLY A 297 -14.55 -11.83 -0.22
N ARG A 298 -13.23 -11.91 -0.31
CA ARG A 298 -12.47 -13.02 -0.91
C ARG A 298 -11.38 -13.50 0.04
N ARG A 299 -10.79 -14.65 -0.29
CA ARG A 299 -9.61 -15.16 0.40
C ARG A 299 -8.46 -15.28 -0.59
N GLY A 300 -7.31 -14.69 -0.24
CA GLY A 300 -6.10 -14.72 -1.05
C GLY A 300 -6.16 -13.90 -2.33
N THR A 301 -5.12 -14.01 -3.15
CA THR A 301 -4.90 -13.18 -4.34
C THR A 301 -5.29 -13.84 -5.66
N ALA A 302 -5.65 -15.12 -5.65
CA ALA A 302 -6.00 -15.84 -6.88
C ALA A 302 -7.22 -15.23 -7.59
N GLY A 303 -7.02 -14.71 -8.82
CA GLY A 303 -8.07 -14.05 -9.64
C GLY A 303 -8.57 -12.71 -9.09
N LEU A 304 -7.86 -12.11 -8.14
CA LEU A 304 -8.24 -10.82 -7.53
C LEU A 304 -8.30 -9.72 -8.59
N GLY A 305 -7.24 -9.53 -9.39
CA GLY A 305 -7.18 -8.48 -10.41
C GLY A 305 -8.30 -8.59 -11.45
N ALA A 306 -8.64 -9.79 -11.89
CA ALA A 306 -9.78 -10.00 -12.80
C ALA A 306 -11.09 -9.53 -12.15
N SER A 307 -11.33 -9.91 -10.91
CA SER A 307 -12.53 -9.50 -10.16
C SER A 307 -12.58 -7.97 -9.94
N LEU A 308 -11.44 -7.34 -9.68
CA LEU A 308 -11.36 -5.88 -9.51
C LEU A 308 -11.61 -5.13 -10.82
N ARG A 309 -11.15 -5.66 -11.96
CA ARG A 309 -11.44 -5.07 -13.28
C ARG A 309 -12.94 -5.05 -13.61
N GLU A 310 -13.70 -6.05 -13.18
CA GLU A 310 -15.16 -6.08 -13.34
C GLU A 310 -15.87 -4.93 -12.59
N LEU A 311 -15.25 -4.37 -11.54
CA LEU A 311 -15.78 -3.23 -10.80
C LEU A 311 -15.48 -1.87 -11.47
N ALA A 312 -14.60 -1.84 -12.47
CA ALA A 312 -14.38 -0.63 -13.23
C ALA A 312 -15.68 -0.27 -13.98
N PRO A 313 -16.13 1.01 -14.00
CA PRO A 313 -17.31 1.38 -14.78
C PRO A 313 -17.06 1.00 -16.25
N ALA A 314 -18.01 0.25 -16.84
CA ALA A 314 -17.98 -0.07 -18.25
C ALA A 314 -17.95 1.25 -19.05
N GLY A 315 -16.81 1.51 -19.73
CA GLY A 315 -16.73 2.57 -20.73
C GLY A 315 -16.49 3.98 -20.18
N GLN A 316 -15.24 4.33 -19.97
CA GLN A 316 -14.73 5.61 -20.47
C GLN A 316 -13.64 5.28 -21.49
N GLY A 317 -14.08 4.75 -22.62
CA GLY A 317 -13.33 4.86 -23.86
C GLY A 317 -13.12 6.34 -24.13
N THR A 318 -11.89 6.68 -24.36
CA THR A 318 -11.37 7.99 -24.75
C THR A 318 -12.28 8.72 -25.73
N PRO A 319 -12.51 10.05 -25.57
CA PRO A 319 -13.06 10.84 -26.64
C PRO A 319 -12.12 10.96 -27.84
#